data_a37358e11033dad8972975404f4bec90
#
_entry.id   a37358e11033dad8972975404f4bec90
#
_cell.length_a   1.000
_cell.length_b   1.000
_cell.length_c   1.000
_cell.angle_alpha   90.00
_cell.angle_beta   90.00
_cell.angle_gamma   90.00
#
_symmetry.space_group_name_H-M   'P 1'
#
loop_
_entity.id
_entity.type
_entity.pdbx_description
1 polymer ?
#
loop_
_entity_poly.entity_id
_entity_poly.type
_entity_poly.pdbx_seq_one_letter_code
_entity_poly.pdbx_strand_id
1 'polypeptide(L)'
;GRSEAEVEIDAKGLHTRREHPTETIDQAIETGQSIIVSVENGSVVCYPLLTRGRTYGALWMNIPESRGQNFANLQTLANQAAIALERSILLSESLQQAKQLEAAYAELELTYDRTLTALMSALDARDRETEGHSARVSRLSCLLGEAMGLSGQQLKALERGALIHDMGKIGIKDEILHKPGKLTDEEWKIMRTHPDIGARIVEGIPFLQDTLPVIRYHHERWDGSGYPVGLKDNEIPFQARIFAVADVFDALTSKRTYRDKSSAEEAMEYIKEHSGILFD
;
A
#
# COMPACT_ATOMS: atom_id res chain seq x y z
N GLY A 1 -12.73 29.88 -6.71
CA GLY A 1 -12.83 30.92 -5.71
C GLY A 1 -11.45 31.42 -5.41
N ARG A 2 -11.17 32.71 -5.64
CA ARG A 2 -9.90 33.34 -5.23
C ARG A 2 -9.88 33.33 -3.69
N SER A 3 -8.92 32.68 -3.06
CA SER A 3 -8.64 32.87 -1.64
C SER A 3 -7.80 34.13 -1.51
N GLU A 4 -8.42 35.21 -1.17
CA GLU A 4 -7.74 36.45 -0.78
C GLU A 4 -7.19 36.27 0.63
N ALA A 5 -5.92 35.97 0.75
CA ALA A 5 -5.19 36.09 2.00
C ALA A 5 -4.55 37.47 2.01
N GLU A 6 -5.24 38.45 2.57
CA GLU A 6 -4.66 39.76 2.86
C GLU A 6 -3.80 39.66 4.12
N VAL A 7 -2.50 39.76 3.98
CA VAL A 7 -1.58 39.91 5.11
C VAL A 7 -0.96 41.30 5.04
N GLU A 8 -1.38 42.17 5.93
CA GLU A 8 -0.81 43.50 6.11
C GLU A 8 0.09 43.50 7.35
N ILE A 9 1.39 43.82 7.16
CA ILE A 9 2.36 43.91 8.24
C ILE A 9 2.90 45.32 8.26
N ASP A 10 2.69 46.08 9.33
CA ASP A 10 3.34 47.36 9.56
C ASP A 10 4.75 47.18 10.14
N ALA A 11 5.54 48.29 10.22
CA ALA A 11 6.88 48.28 10.77
C ALA A 11 6.98 47.86 12.27
N LYS A 12 5.86 47.71 12.94
CA LYS A 12 5.74 47.27 14.34
C LYS A 12 5.16 45.86 14.48
N GLY A 13 4.86 45.18 13.35
CA GLY A 13 4.27 43.85 13.35
C GLY A 13 2.77 43.80 13.70
N LEU A 14 2.08 44.93 13.68
CA LEU A 14 0.65 45.05 13.93
C LEU A 14 -0.13 44.96 12.62
N HIS A 15 -1.14 44.11 12.58
CA HIS A 15 -2.09 44.02 11.45
C HIS A 15 -3.07 45.19 11.55
N THR A 16 -2.92 46.17 10.67
CA THR A 16 -3.89 47.27 10.53
C THR A 16 -4.62 47.14 9.19
N ARG A 17 -5.96 47.14 9.23
CA ARG A 17 -6.79 47.20 8.03
C ARG A 17 -6.78 48.67 7.53
N ARG A 18 -5.95 48.97 6.53
CA ARG A 18 -5.96 50.24 5.83
C ARG A 18 -6.63 50.04 4.45
N GLU A 19 -7.31 51.09 3.93
CA GLU A 19 -7.82 51.06 2.59
C GLU A 19 -6.66 50.88 1.60
N HIS A 20 -6.67 49.78 0.86
CA HIS A 20 -5.67 49.47 -0.15
C HIS A 20 -5.98 50.23 -1.45
N PRO A 21 -4.98 50.64 -2.22
CA PRO A 21 -5.19 51.13 -3.59
C PRO A 21 -5.48 49.91 -4.50
N THR A 22 -6.70 49.35 -4.40
CA THR A 22 -7.13 48.12 -5.08
C THR A 22 -6.88 48.20 -6.58
N GLU A 23 -7.18 49.36 -7.19
CA GLU A 23 -6.94 49.57 -8.63
C GLU A 23 -5.47 49.45 -9.02
N THR A 24 -4.55 49.94 -8.19
CA THR A 24 -3.12 49.89 -8.44
C THR A 24 -2.57 48.46 -8.30
N ILE A 25 -3.09 47.69 -7.34
CA ILE A 25 -2.75 46.30 -7.14
C ILE A 25 -3.27 45.46 -8.31
N ASP A 26 -4.54 45.62 -8.69
CA ASP A 26 -5.14 44.88 -9.79
C ASP A 26 -4.40 45.18 -11.11
N GLN A 27 -4.08 46.45 -11.36
CA GLN A 27 -3.33 46.84 -12.55
C GLN A 27 -1.90 46.25 -12.58
N ALA A 28 -1.23 46.19 -11.43
CA ALA A 28 0.09 45.55 -11.34
C ALA A 28 0.02 44.02 -11.58
N ILE A 29 -1.03 43.37 -11.09
CA ILE A 29 -1.27 41.94 -11.30
C ILE A 29 -1.61 41.67 -12.77
N GLU A 30 -2.46 42.45 -13.39
CA GLU A 30 -2.90 42.27 -14.78
C GLU A 30 -1.81 42.54 -15.79
N THR A 31 -1.03 43.63 -15.58
CA THR A 31 0.03 44.05 -16.52
C THR A 31 1.35 43.31 -16.30
N GLY A 32 1.56 42.74 -15.10
CA GLY A 32 2.84 42.16 -14.69
C GLY A 32 3.95 43.21 -14.56
N GLN A 33 3.60 44.51 -14.47
CA GLN A 33 4.56 45.62 -14.35
C GLN A 33 4.45 46.31 -12.99
N SER A 34 5.57 46.80 -12.50
CA SER A 34 5.58 47.63 -11.29
C SER A 34 4.92 48.96 -11.53
N ILE A 35 4.08 49.42 -10.60
CA ILE A 35 3.34 50.69 -10.67
C ILE A 35 3.79 51.56 -9.50
N ILE A 36 4.04 52.84 -9.79
CA ILE A 36 4.40 53.87 -8.80
C ILE A 36 3.40 54.99 -8.89
N VAL A 37 2.74 55.29 -7.77
CA VAL A 37 1.77 56.38 -7.68
C VAL A 37 2.25 57.40 -6.63
N SER A 38 2.37 58.68 -6.99
CA SER A 38 2.69 59.74 -6.03
C SER A 38 1.46 60.09 -5.19
N VAL A 39 1.65 60.18 -3.87
CA VAL A 39 0.64 60.56 -2.89
C VAL A 39 1.11 61.77 -2.07
N GLU A 40 0.23 62.44 -1.30
CA GLU A 40 0.53 63.72 -0.60
C GLU A 40 1.79 63.67 0.28
N ASN A 41 2.17 62.49 0.86
CA ASN A 41 3.31 62.35 1.79
C ASN A 41 4.33 61.28 1.35
N GLY A 42 4.45 61.01 0.03
CA GLY A 42 5.37 60.01 -0.49
C GLY A 42 4.94 59.34 -1.77
N SER A 43 5.23 58.06 -1.92
CA SER A 43 4.86 57.25 -3.08
C SER A 43 4.31 55.89 -2.67
N VAL A 44 3.23 55.43 -3.29
CA VAL A 44 2.80 54.04 -3.23
C VAL A 44 3.43 53.30 -4.38
N VAL A 45 4.14 52.20 -4.06
CA VAL A 45 4.80 51.36 -5.04
C VAL A 45 4.22 49.95 -4.96
N CYS A 46 3.82 49.44 -6.12
CA CYS A 46 3.24 48.11 -6.23
C CYS A 46 4.10 47.25 -7.17
N TYR A 47 4.62 46.14 -6.66
CA TYR A 47 5.43 45.17 -7.42
C TYR A 47 4.65 43.89 -7.58
N PRO A 48 4.41 43.43 -8.82
CA PRO A 48 3.81 42.11 -9.03
C PRO A 48 4.77 41.01 -8.56
N LEU A 49 4.25 40.03 -7.88
CA LEU A 49 4.96 38.79 -7.51
C LEU A 49 4.90 37.84 -8.70
N LEU A 50 5.77 38.08 -9.67
CA LEU A 50 5.80 37.42 -10.97
C LEU A 50 6.96 36.42 -11.03
N THR A 51 6.69 35.18 -11.44
CA THR A 51 7.73 34.20 -11.78
C THR A 51 7.24 33.33 -12.94
N ARG A 52 8.13 33.05 -13.91
CA ARG A 52 7.85 32.24 -15.10
C ARG A 52 6.56 32.62 -15.87
N GLY A 53 6.24 33.90 -15.90
CA GLY A 53 5.03 34.40 -16.61
C GLY A 53 3.72 34.24 -15.86
N ARG A 54 3.74 33.77 -14.59
CA ARG A 54 2.56 33.70 -13.72
C ARG A 54 2.68 34.69 -12.57
N THR A 55 1.63 35.48 -12.34
CA THR A 55 1.56 36.40 -11.21
C THR A 55 0.85 35.70 -10.04
N TYR A 56 1.48 35.70 -8.89
CA TYR A 56 1.00 35.06 -7.65
C TYR A 56 0.32 36.07 -6.71
N GLY A 57 0.49 37.37 -6.97
CA GLY A 57 -0.03 38.47 -6.19
C GLY A 57 0.77 39.74 -6.45
N ALA A 58 0.69 40.71 -5.56
CA ALA A 58 1.48 41.92 -5.62
C ALA A 58 1.95 42.32 -4.21
N LEU A 59 3.17 42.86 -4.15
CA LEU A 59 3.73 43.50 -2.96
C LEU A 59 3.53 45.01 -3.11
N TRP A 60 2.79 45.65 -2.22
CA TRP A 60 2.64 47.09 -2.20
C TRP A 60 3.25 47.70 -0.96
N MET A 61 3.78 48.92 -1.10
CA MET A 61 4.43 49.66 -0.02
C MET A 61 4.16 51.15 -0.16
N ASN A 62 3.94 51.80 0.98
CA ASN A 62 3.91 53.24 1.05
C ASN A 62 5.28 53.77 1.52
N ILE A 63 5.96 54.57 0.69
CA ILE A 63 7.34 55.07 0.91
C ILE A 63 7.27 56.55 1.19
N PRO A 64 7.59 57.00 2.44
CA PRO A 64 7.64 58.43 2.76
C PRO A 64 8.70 59.20 1.97
N GLU A 65 8.43 60.47 1.64
CA GLU A 65 9.40 61.34 0.90
C GLU A 65 10.78 61.38 1.54
N SER A 66 10.89 61.30 2.87
CA SER A 66 12.13 61.34 3.63
C SER A 66 13.13 60.23 3.36
N ARG A 67 12.75 59.17 2.64
CA ARG A 67 13.60 57.96 2.45
C ARG A 67 14.32 57.88 1.10
N GLY A 68 14.18 58.85 0.22
CA GLY A 68 14.85 58.83 -1.12
C GLY A 68 14.34 57.68 -2.00
N GLN A 69 14.36 57.89 -3.31
CA GLN A 69 13.72 56.95 -4.29
C GLN A 69 14.70 55.84 -4.74
N ASN A 70 15.18 54.99 -3.83
CA ASN A 70 16.00 53.85 -4.27
C ASN A 70 15.12 52.57 -4.32
N PHE A 71 14.36 52.40 -5.41
CA PHE A 71 13.41 51.30 -5.62
C PHE A 71 14.03 50.00 -6.12
N ALA A 72 15.32 49.98 -6.52
CA ALA A 72 15.95 48.81 -7.12
C ALA A 72 15.97 47.59 -6.18
N ASN A 73 16.19 47.83 -4.89
CA ASN A 73 16.21 46.75 -3.89
C ASN A 73 14.81 46.15 -3.66
N LEU A 74 13.75 46.93 -3.86
CA LEU A 74 12.37 46.50 -3.65
C LEU A 74 11.91 45.52 -4.75
N GLN A 75 12.31 45.75 -5.98
CA GLN A 75 12.07 44.80 -7.08
C GLN A 75 12.73 43.43 -6.80
N THR A 76 13.95 43.45 -6.26
CA THR A 76 14.68 42.25 -5.90
C THR A 76 13.93 41.48 -4.79
N LEU A 77 13.41 42.18 -3.77
CA LEU A 77 12.63 41.59 -2.71
C LEU A 77 11.30 40.98 -3.25
N ALA A 78 10.63 41.71 -4.13
CA ALA A 78 9.40 41.20 -4.76
C ALA A 78 9.66 39.92 -5.57
N ASN A 79 10.75 39.89 -6.33
CA ASN A 79 11.16 38.72 -7.09
C ASN A 79 11.50 37.51 -6.16
N GLN A 80 12.22 37.76 -5.08
CA GLN A 80 12.54 36.70 -4.09
C GLN A 80 11.28 36.20 -3.39
N ALA A 81 10.35 37.09 -3.02
CA ALA A 81 9.07 36.74 -2.44
C ALA A 81 8.21 35.93 -3.41
N ALA A 82 8.19 36.31 -4.69
CA ALA A 82 7.48 35.55 -5.74
C ALA A 82 8.03 34.12 -5.87
N ILE A 83 9.34 33.97 -5.89
CA ILE A 83 10.00 32.63 -5.95
C ILE A 83 9.70 31.81 -4.71
N ALA A 84 9.76 32.43 -3.52
CA ALA A 84 9.47 31.73 -2.27
C ALA A 84 8.01 31.28 -2.20
N LEU A 85 7.08 32.13 -2.64
CA LEU A 85 5.65 31.81 -2.70
C LEU A 85 5.35 30.70 -3.70
N GLU A 86 5.93 30.76 -4.92
CA GLU A 86 5.81 29.68 -5.92
C GLU A 86 6.28 28.35 -5.35
N ARG A 87 7.47 28.34 -4.74
CA ARG A 87 8.01 27.11 -4.12
C ARG A 87 7.13 26.56 -3.02
N SER A 88 6.58 27.44 -2.17
CA SER A 88 5.68 27.03 -1.09
C SER A 88 4.39 26.41 -1.62
N ILE A 89 3.80 27.00 -2.67
CA ILE A 89 2.59 26.46 -3.31
C ILE A 89 2.88 25.11 -3.96
N LEU A 90 3.96 25.02 -4.77
CA LEU A 90 4.33 23.77 -5.44
C LEU A 90 4.66 22.64 -4.44
N LEU A 91 5.33 22.97 -3.33
CA LEU A 91 5.59 22.00 -2.27
C LEU A 91 4.29 21.53 -1.61
N SER A 92 3.38 22.44 -1.32
CA SER A 92 2.06 22.10 -0.74
C SER A 92 1.25 21.20 -1.67
N GLU A 93 1.19 21.53 -2.97
CA GLU A 93 0.51 20.72 -3.99
C GLU A 93 1.15 19.32 -4.10
N SER A 94 2.48 19.25 -4.14
CA SER A 94 3.21 17.98 -4.20
C SER A 94 2.96 17.10 -2.98
N LEU A 95 2.96 17.68 -1.78
CA LEU A 95 2.64 16.94 -0.55
C LEU A 95 1.20 16.46 -0.52
N GLN A 96 0.27 17.26 -1.03
CA GLN A 96 -1.14 16.85 -1.13
C GLN A 96 -1.32 15.70 -2.13
N GLN A 97 -0.67 15.78 -3.29
CA GLN A 97 -0.69 14.71 -4.29
C GLN A 97 -0.08 13.41 -3.74
N ALA A 98 1.05 13.50 -3.03
CA ALA A 98 1.68 12.35 -2.40
C ALA A 98 0.73 11.64 -1.40
N LYS A 99 0.04 12.41 -0.55
CA LYS A 99 -0.95 11.86 0.39
C LYS A 99 -2.15 11.21 -0.31
N GLN A 100 -2.64 11.83 -1.38
CA GLN A 100 -3.74 11.25 -2.15
C GLN A 100 -3.35 9.95 -2.83
N LEU A 101 -2.13 9.89 -3.37
CA LEU A 101 -1.59 8.70 -4.00
C LEU A 101 -1.42 7.56 -2.98
N GLU A 102 -0.87 7.86 -1.79
CA GLU A 102 -0.71 6.88 -0.70
C GLU A 102 -2.07 6.31 -0.25
N ALA A 103 -3.08 7.18 -0.09
CA ALA A 103 -4.43 6.74 0.25
C ALA A 103 -5.06 5.86 -0.84
N ALA A 104 -4.88 6.21 -2.12
CA ALA A 104 -5.37 5.42 -3.23
C ALA A 104 -4.69 4.05 -3.33
N TYR A 105 -3.39 3.98 -3.08
CA TYR A 105 -2.67 2.69 -3.01
C TYR A 105 -3.16 1.81 -1.86
N ALA A 106 -3.38 2.37 -0.68
CA ALA A 106 -3.90 1.62 0.47
C ALA A 106 -5.31 1.06 0.20
N GLU A 107 -6.19 1.85 -0.42
CA GLU A 107 -7.54 1.41 -0.81
C GLU A 107 -7.49 0.30 -1.87
N LEU A 108 -6.59 0.42 -2.84
CA LEU A 108 -6.40 -0.58 -3.89
C LEU A 108 -5.91 -1.91 -3.29
N GLU A 109 -4.91 -1.89 -2.40
CA GLU A 109 -4.44 -3.09 -1.69
C GLU A 109 -5.57 -3.78 -0.91
N LEU A 110 -6.36 -3.01 -0.15
CA LEU A 110 -7.49 -3.54 0.59
C LEU A 110 -8.54 -4.18 -0.32
N THR A 111 -8.78 -3.58 -1.48
CA THR A 111 -9.71 -4.12 -2.48
C THR A 111 -9.19 -5.43 -3.06
N TYR A 112 -7.89 -5.54 -3.35
CA TYR A 112 -7.27 -6.78 -3.78
C TYR A 112 -7.41 -7.88 -2.73
N ASP A 113 -7.08 -7.62 -1.47
CA ASP A 113 -7.14 -8.61 -0.40
C ASP A 113 -8.58 -9.10 -0.17
N ARG A 114 -9.57 -8.19 -0.23
CA ARG A 114 -11.00 -8.56 -0.18
C ARG A 114 -11.44 -9.42 -1.36
N THR A 115 -10.95 -9.10 -2.56
CA THR A 115 -11.28 -9.87 -3.77
C THR A 115 -10.68 -11.27 -3.69
N LEU A 116 -9.43 -11.41 -3.26
CA LEU A 116 -8.80 -12.71 -3.03
C LEU A 116 -9.57 -13.53 -2.01
N THR A 117 -9.96 -12.92 -0.89
CA THR A 117 -10.76 -13.58 0.15
C THR A 117 -12.09 -14.08 -0.41
N ALA A 118 -12.79 -13.26 -1.19
CA ALA A 118 -14.07 -13.65 -1.79
C ALA A 118 -13.91 -14.82 -2.80
N LEU A 119 -12.87 -14.79 -3.63
CA LEU A 119 -12.56 -15.86 -4.57
C LEU A 119 -12.24 -17.16 -3.85
N MET A 120 -11.43 -17.10 -2.80
CA MET A 120 -11.11 -18.32 -2.02
C MET A 120 -12.29 -18.85 -1.25
N SER A 121 -13.13 -17.98 -0.68
CA SER A 121 -14.39 -18.44 -0.04
C SER A 121 -15.31 -19.19 -1.03
N ALA A 122 -15.35 -18.74 -2.28
CA ALA A 122 -16.11 -19.46 -3.33
C ALA A 122 -15.48 -20.80 -3.70
N LEU A 123 -14.13 -20.88 -3.71
CA LEU A 123 -13.43 -22.14 -3.96
C LEU A 123 -13.56 -23.11 -2.78
N ASP A 124 -13.39 -22.64 -1.54
CA ASP A 124 -13.61 -23.44 -0.31
C ASP A 124 -15.02 -24.05 -0.28
N ALA A 125 -16.04 -23.27 -0.66
CA ALA A 125 -17.41 -23.74 -0.78
C ALA A 125 -17.58 -24.84 -1.84
N ARG A 126 -16.82 -24.79 -2.94
CA ARG A 126 -16.78 -25.83 -3.97
C ARG A 126 -16.06 -27.08 -3.47
N ASP A 127 -14.93 -26.95 -2.80
CA ASP A 127 -14.08 -28.07 -2.36
C ASP A 127 -14.67 -28.85 -1.14
N ARG A 128 -15.73 -28.34 -0.52
CA ARG A 128 -16.29 -28.87 0.73
C ARG A 128 -15.27 -28.89 1.88
N GLU A 129 -14.25 -28.09 1.80
CA GLU A 129 -13.36 -27.86 2.93
C GLU A 129 -14.09 -27.19 4.10
N THR A 130 -13.49 -27.20 5.26
CA THR A 130 -14.05 -26.56 6.45
C THR A 130 -14.19 -25.06 6.19
N GLU A 131 -15.41 -24.54 6.30
CA GLU A 131 -15.69 -23.10 6.09
C GLU A 131 -14.66 -22.21 6.76
N GLY A 132 -14.05 -21.31 5.99
CA GLY A 132 -13.03 -20.38 6.46
C GLY A 132 -11.66 -20.98 6.74
N HIS A 133 -11.34 -22.18 6.25
CA HIS A 133 -10.03 -22.83 6.38
C HIS A 133 -8.92 -21.91 5.86
N SER A 134 -9.01 -21.46 4.61
CA SER A 134 -8.00 -20.59 3.98
C SER A 134 -7.72 -19.34 4.82
N ALA A 135 -8.75 -18.71 5.40
CA ALA A 135 -8.58 -17.52 6.24
C ALA A 135 -7.92 -17.85 7.61
N ARG A 136 -8.27 -19.00 8.22
CA ARG A 136 -7.64 -19.41 9.49
C ARG A 136 -6.17 -19.76 9.30
N VAL A 137 -5.84 -20.54 8.27
CA VAL A 137 -4.45 -20.92 7.96
C VAL A 137 -3.62 -19.70 7.63
N SER A 138 -4.15 -18.76 6.85
CA SER A 138 -3.50 -17.47 6.58
C SER A 138 -3.16 -16.72 7.88
N ARG A 139 -4.11 -16.60 8.80
CA ARG A 139 -3.89 -15.94 10.10
C ARG A 139 -2.85 -16.66 10.97
N LEU A 140 -2.93 -18.00 11.05
CA LEU A 140 -1.96 -18.81 11.80
C LEU A 140 -0.55 -18.68 11.20
N SER A 141 -0.43 -18.71 9.87
CA SER A 141 0.82 -18.53 9.17
C SER A 141 1.45 -17.16 9.47
N CYS A 142 0.63 -16.08 9.52
CA CYS A 142 1.11 -14.75 9.89
C CYS A 142 1.64 -14.71 11.32
N LEU A 143 0.90 -15.23 12.29
CA LEU A 143 1.34 -15.27 13.70
C LEU A 143 2.66 -16.02 13.86
N LEU A 144 2.79 -17.17 13.19
CA LEU A 144 4.01 -17.95 13.20
C LEU A 144 5.14 -17.23 12.46
N GLY A 145 4.86 -16.63 11.30
CA GLY A 145 5.81 -15.86 10.51
C GLY A 145 6.39 -14.67 11.27
N GLU A 146 5.54 -13.91 11.99
CA GLU A 146 5.98 -12.82 12.87
C GLU A 146 6.90 -13.33 13.98
N ALA A 147 6.52 -14.42 14.65
CA ALA A 147 7.33 -15.05 15.69
C ALA A 147 8.67 -15.55 15.16
N MET A 148 8.74 -15.94 13.89
CA MET A 148 9.95 -16.39 13.18
C MET A 148 10.73 -15.24 12.53
N GLY A 149 10.32 -13.98 12.74
CA GLY A 149 11.06 -12.78 12.31
C GLY A 149 10.70 -12.26 10.92
N LEU A 150 9.65 -12.78 10.26
CA LEU A 150 9.15 -12.19 9.02
C LEU A 150 8.46 -10.86 9.31
N SER A 151 8.60 -9.90 8.40
CA SER A 151 7.98 -8.58 8.52
C SER A 151 7.70 -7.96 7.14
N GLY A 152 6.90 -6.89 7.12
CA GLY A 152 6.62 -6.12 5.91
C GLY A 152 6.15 -6.99 4.75
N GLN A 153 6.81 -6.88 3.60
CA GLN A 153 6.42 -7.57 2.38
C GLN A 153 6.50 -9.11 2.49
N GLN A 154 7.46 -9.64 3.23
CA GLN A 154 7.58 -11.09 3.42
C GLN A 154 6.38 -11.67 4.17
N LEU A 155 5.89 -10.96 5.19
CA LEU A 155 4.70 -11.36 5.95
C LEU A 155 3.43 -11.26 5.10
N LYS A 156 3.28 -10.18 4.32
CA LYS A 156 2.18 -10.04 3.36
C LYS A 156 2.19 -11.14 2.29
N ALA A 157 3.35 -11.50 1.79
CA ALA A 157 3.49 -12.60 0.83
C ALA A 157 3.05 -13.95 1.42
N LEU A 158 3.44 -14.21 2.67
CA LEU A 158 3.01 -15.40 3.41
C LEU A 158 1.50 -15.39 3.65
N GLU A 159 0.93 -14.28 4.10
CA GLU A 159 -0.51 -14.09 4.32
C GLU A 159 -1.34 -14.40 3.08
N ARG A 160 -1.00 -13.72 1.97
CA ARG A 160 -1.68 -13.91 0.69
C ARG A 160 -1.45 -15.31 0.13
N GLY A 161 -0.21 -15.81 0.18
CA GLY A 161 0.12 -17.16 -0.27
C GLY A 161 -0.64 -18.23 0.48
N ALA A 162 -0.74 -18.12 1.80
CA ALA A 162 -1.53 -19.00 2.65
C ALA A 162 -3.03 -18.92 2.35
N LEU A 163 -3.55 -17.70 2.09
CA LEU A 163 -4.96 -17.52 1.73
C LEU A 163 -5.32 -18.23 0.42
N ILE A 164 -4.42 -18.19 -0.58
CA ILE A 164 -4.70 -18.69 -1.94
C ILE A 164 -3.93 -19.98 -2.30
N HIS A 165 -3.36 -20.68 -1.32
CA HIS A 165 -2.51 -21.86 -1.55
C HIS A 165 -3.19 -22.92 -2.42
N ASP A 166 -4.45 -23.13 -2.22
CA ASP A 166 -5.29 -24.13 -2.87
C ASP A 166 -6.04 -23.63 -4.12
N MET A 167 -5.73 -22.40 -4.61
CA MET A 167 -6.38 -21.82 -5.80
C MET A 167 -6.35 -22.76 -7.01
N GLY A 168 -5.30 -23.57 -7.14
CA GLY A 168 -5.16 -24.51 -8.26
C GLY A 168 -6.17 -25.66 -8.27
N LYS A 169 -6.89 -25.92 -7.18
CA LYS A 169 -8.00 -26.90 -7.14
C LYS A 169 -9.13 -26.52 -8.11
N ILE A 170 -9.20 -25.26 -8.56
CA ILE A 170 -10.12 -24.85 -9.62
C ILE A 170 -9.93 -25.67 -10.93
N GLY A 171 -8.71 -26.14 -11.19
CA GLY A 171 -8.36 -26.94 -12.35
C GLY A 171 -8.60 -28.46 -12.15
N ILE A 172 -8.99 -28.89 -10.97
CA ILE A 172 -9.29 -30.29 -10.67
C ILE A 172 -10.76 -30.59 -10.99
N LYS A 173 -11.01 -31.73 -11.66
CA LYS A 173 -12.37 -32.16 -12.01
C LYS A 173 -13.17 -32.54 -10.77
N ASP A 174 -14.48 -32.24 -10.76
CA ASP A 174 -15.36 -32.53 -9.62
C ASP A 174 -15.43 -34.00 -9.29
N GLU A 175 -15.32 -34.91 -10.29
CA GLU A 175 -15.31 -36.35 -10.05
C GLU A 175 -14.13 -36.81 -9.16
N ILE A 176 -13.02 -36.07 -9.20
CA ILE A 176 -11.83 -36.34 -8.38
C ILE A 176 -11.93 -35.56 -7.05
N LEU A 177 -12.25 -34.26 -7.15
CA LEU A 177 -12.31 -33.35 -5.99
C LEU A 177 -13.36 -33.83 -4.95
N HIS A 178 -14.52 -34.30 -5.41
CA HIS A 178 -15.65 -34.72 -4.56
C HIS A 178 -15.82 -36.23 -4.48
N LYS A 179 -14.80 -36.99 -4.88
CA LYS A 179 -14.94 -38.47 -4.86
C LYS A 179 -15.25 -39.00 -3.47
N PRO A 180 -16.33 -39.75 -3.31
CA PRO A 180 -16.61 -40.42 -2.04
C PRO A 180 -15.64 -41.61 -1.84
N GLY A 181 -14.65 -41.44 -0.99
CA GLY A 181 -13.66 -42.45 -0.67
C GLY A 181 -12.23 -42.11 -1.06
N LYS A 182 -11.37 -43.11 -1.11
CA LYS A 182 -9.94 -42.89 -1.44
C LYS A 182 -9.74 -42.66 -2.95
N LEU A 183 -8.85 -41.75 -3.30
CA LEU A 183 -8.39 -41.55 -4.67
C LEU A 183 -7.56 -42.75 -5.11
N THR A 184 -7.64 -43.13 -6.40
CA THR A 184 -6.71 -44.05 -7.01
C THR A 184 -5.35 -43.36 -7.25
N ASP A 185 -4.32 -44.14 -7.61
CA ASP A 185 -2.99 -43.59 -7.87
C ASP A 185 -3.01 -42.60 -9.07
N GLU A 186 -3.84 -42.87 -10.09
CA GLU A 186 -4.00 -41.97 -11.24
C GLU A 186 -4.72 -40.68 -10.83
N GLU A 187 -5.77 -40.76 -10.03
CA GLU A 187 -6.48 -39.59 -9.50
C GLU A 187 -5.56 -38.76 -8.56
N TRP A 188 -4.73 -39.43 -7.75
CA TRP A 188 -3.71 -38.76 -6.94
C TRP A 188 -2.69 -38.00 -7.78
N LYS A 189 -2.24 -38.56 -8.91
CA LYS A 189 -1.37 -37.83 -9.85
C LYS A 189 -2.03 -36.53 -10.35
N ILE A 190 -3.33 -36.58 -10.62
CA ILE A 190 -4.09 -35.37 -11.02
C ILE A 190 -4.22 -34.40 -9.86
N MET A 191 -4.63 -34.88 -8.67
CA MET A 191 -4.78 -34.03 -7.49
C MET A 191 -3.48 -33.29 -7.16
N ARG A 192 -2.33 -33.96 -7.22
CA ARG A 192 -1.01 -33.38 -6.97
C ARG A 192 -0.57 -32.31 -7.98
N THR A 193 -1.35 -32.04 -9.02
CA THR A 193 -1.04 -30.96 -9.97
C THR A 193 -1.56 -29.60 -9.54
N HIS A 194 -2.44 -29.52 -8.49
CA HIS A 194 -3.03 -28.24 -8.10
C HIS A 194 -2.00 -27.18 -7.67
N PRO A 195 -0.86 -27.49 -7.01
CA PRO A 195 0.13 -26.46 -6.69
C PRO A 195 0.71 -25.81 -7.94
N ASP A 196 1.03 -26.61 -8.98
CA ASP A 196 1.52 -26.08 -10.25
C ASP A 196 0.44 -25.34 -11.04
N ILE A 197 -0.82 -25.75 -10.96
CA ILE A 197 -1.94 -25.03 -11.56
C ILE A 197 -2.13 -23.68 -10.85
N GLY A 198 -2.12 -23.66 -9.53
CA GLY A 198 -2.20 -22.43 -8.72
C GLY A 198 -1.07 -21.46 -9.04
N ALA A 199 0.17 -21.96 -9.08
CA ALA A 199 1.33 -21.17 -9.45
C ALA A 199 1.16 -20.53 -10.83
N ARG A 200 0.72 -21.27 -11.85
CA ARG A 200 0.45 -20.73 -13.21
C ARG A 200 -0.64 -19.66 -13.23
N ILE A 201 -1.67 -19.79 -12.39
CA ILE A 201 -2.75 -18.79 -12.33
C ILE A 201 -2.20 -17.45 -11.83
N VAL A 202 -1.35 -17.46 -10.82
CA VAL A 202 -0.82 -16.23 -10.21
C VAL A 202 0.44 -15.68 -10.86
N GLU A 203 1.15 -16.48 -11.67
CA GLU A 203 2.42 -16.11 -12.32
C GLU A 203 2.31 -14.84 -13.17
N GLY A 204 1.15 -14.60 -13.81
CA GLY A 204 0.87 -13.40 -14.58
C GLY A 204 0.46 -12.16 -13.76
N ILE A 205 0.37 -12.26 -12.43
CA ILE A 205 -0.14 -11.21 -11.55
C ILE A 205 1.01 -10.62 -10.72
N PRO A 206 1.54 -9.42 -11.05
CA PRO A 206 2.76 -8.90 -10.45
C PRO A 206 2.74 -8.84 -8.92
N PHE A 207 1.63 -8.42 -8.30
CA PHE A 207 1.54 -8.28 -6.84
C PHE A 207 1.39 -9.61 -6.08
N LEU A 208 1.24 -10.74 -6.79
CA LEU A 208 1.19 -12.10 -6.22
C LEU A 208 2.47 -12.91 -6.44
N GLN A 209 3.48 -12.37 -7.12
CA GLN A 209 4.72 -13.11 -7.41
C GLN A 209 5.40 -13.65 -6.14
N ASP A 210 5.43 -12.85 -5.07
CA ASP A 210 6.05 -13.23 -3.80
C ASP A 210 5.26 -14.34 -3.06
N THR A 211 4.03 -14.68 -3.49
CA THR A 211 3.22 -15.76 -2.93
C THR A 211 3.54 -17.13 -3.53
N LEU A 212 4.19 -17.17 -4.69
CA LEU A 212 4.50 -18.39 -5.42
C LEU A 212 5.20 -19.48 -4.59
N PRO A 213 6.14 -19.14 -3.69
CA PRO A 213 6.79 -20.13 -2.84
C PRO A 213 5.80 -20.92 -1.98
N VAL A 214 4.78 -20.27 -1.42
CA VAL A 214 3.73 -20.95 -0.63
C VAL A 214 2.83 -21.77 -1.54
N ILE A 215 2.29 -21.18 -2.60
CA ILE A 215 1.33 -21.83 -3.51
C ILE A 215 1.93 -23.10 -4.13
N ARG A 216 3.19 -23.04 -4.56
CA ARG A 216 3.82 -24.13 -5.28
C ARG A 216 4.34 -25.23 -4.38
N TYR A 217 4.82 -24.88 -3.17
CA TYR A 217 5.59 -25.79 -2.33
C TYR A 217 4.93 -26.12 -0.98
N HIS A 218 3.67 -25.78 -0.79
CA HIS A 218 2.97 -26.03 0.48
C HIS A 218 2.78 -27.51 0.82
N HIS A 219 2.94 -28.40 -0.14
CA HIS A 219 2.91 -29.84 0.07
C HIS A 219 4.29 -30.52 0.07
N GLU A 220 5.35 -29.73 -0.01
CA GLU A 220 6.69 -30.27 0.21
C GLU A 220 6.87 -30.67 1.68
N ARG A 221 7.70 -31.69 1.91
CA ARG A 221 7.99 -32.22 3.23
C ARG A 221 9.47 -32.19 3.51
N TRP A 222 9.83 -31.99 4.76
CA TRP A 222 11.22 -31.83 5.16
C TRP A 222 12.14 -32.97 4.70
N ASP A 223 11.65 -34.21 4.73
CA ASP A 223 12.35 -35.41 4.30
C ASP A 223 12.43 -35.60 2.79
N GLY A 224 11.81 -34.75 1.99
CA GLY A 224 11.74 -34.85 0.52
C GLY A 224 10.67 -35.79 0.00
N SER A 225 9.80 -36.34 0.85
CA SER A 225 8.68 -37.20 0.44
C SER A 225 7.47 -36.42 -0.09
N GLY A 226 7.57 -35.08 -0.13
CA GLY A 226 6.52 -34.18 -0.58
C GLY A 226 6.34 -34.09 -2.11
N TYR A 227 5.58 -33.12 -2.55
CA TYR A 227 5.34 -32.81 -3.96
C TYR A 227 5.11 -31.30 -4.15
N PRO A 228 5.24 -30.75 -5.36
CA PRO A 228 5.36 -31.40 -6.67
C PRO A 228 6.80 -31.77 -7.08
N VAL A 229 7.83 -31.23 -6.43
CA VAL A 229 9.24 -31.37 -6.82
C VAL A 229 9.97 -32.42 -5.99
N GLY A 230 9.61 -32.58 -4.71
CA GLY A 230 10.30 -33.38 -3.73
C GLY A 230 11.52 -32.64 -3.13
N LEU A 231 11.36 -31.35 -2.88
CA LEU A 231 12.37 -30.52 -2.22
C LEU A 231 12.61 -31.03 -0.80
N LYS A 232 13.86 -30.93 -0.35
CA LYS A 232 14.29 -31.46 0.94
C LYS A 232 14.97 -30.38 1.79
N ASP A 233 14.80 -30.48 3.10
CA ASP A 233 15.48 -29.62 4.08
C ASP A 233 15.29 -28.11 3.72
N ASN A 234 16.39 -27.38 3.66
CA ASN A 234 16.42 -25.95 3.35
C ASN A 234 16.17 -25.59 1.87
N GLU A 235 16.02 -26.56 0.98
CA GLU A 235 15.57 -26.32 -0.40
C GLU A 235 14.10 -25.84 -0.42
N ILE A 236 13.32 -26.25 0.60
CA ILE A 236 11.94 -25.78 0.76
C ILE A 236 11.97 -24.31 1.19
N PRO A 237 11.29 -23.41 0.45
CA PRO A 237 11.19 -22.00 0.81
C PRO A 237 10.66 -21.81 2.23
N PHE A 238 11.26 -20.88 2.97
CA PHE A 238 10.95 -20.66 4.38
C PHE A 238 9.47 -20.41 4.65
N GLN A 239 8.82 -19.62 3.78
CA GLN A 239 7.37 -19.34 3.88
C GLN A 239 6.53 -20.62 3.71
N ALA A 240 6.92 -21.53 2.82
CA ALA A 240 6.23 -22.80 2.64
C ALA A 240 6.38 -23.71 3.86
N ARG A 241 7.56 -23.71 4.52
CA ARG A 241 7.78 -24.44 5.79
C ARG A 241 6.90 -23.93 6.91
N ILE A 242 6.80 -22.59 7.08
CA ILE A 242 5.91 -21.95 8.06
C ILE A 242 4.45 -22.33 7.77
N PHE A 243 4.04 -22.21 6.51
CA PHE A 243 2.69 -22.54 6.07
C PHE A 243 2.33 -24.00 6.40
N ALA A 244 3.18 -24.97 6.11
CA ALA A 244 2.92 -26.39 6.31
C ALA A 244 2.59 -26.71 7.78
N VAL A 245 3.26 -26.06 8.74
CA VAL A 245 2.96 -26.18 10.16
C VAL A 245 1.56 -25.62 10.50
N ALA A 246 1.25 -24.43 9.99
CA ALA A 246 -0.02 -23.76 10.22
C ALA A 246 -1.21 -24.54 9.61
N ASP A 247 -1.02 -25.07 8.40
CA ASP A 247 -2.03 -25.85 7.69
C ASP A 247 -2.36 -27.15 8.44
N VAL A 248 -1.34 -27.92 8.84
CA VAL A 248 -1.55 -29.17 9.60
C VAL A 248 -2.15 -28.86 10.96
N PHE A 249 -1.77 -27.79 11.63
CA PHE A 249 -2.38 -27.38 12.90
C PHE A 249 -3.88 -27.09 12.74
N ASP A 250 -4.28 -26.31 11.73
CA ASP A 250 -5.69 -26.05 11.44
C ASP A 250 -6.43 -27.33 11.08
N ALA A 251 -5.81 -28.17 10.26
CA ALA A 251 -6.41 -29.45 9.85
C ALA A 251 -6.68 -30.40 11.03
N LEU A 252 -5.87 -30.38 12.07
CA LEU A 252 -6.03 -31.21 13.27
C LEU A 252 -7.04 -30.60 14.26
N THR A 253 -7.04 -29.27 14.41
CA THR A 253 -7.86 -28.57 15.41
C THR A 253 -9.24 -28.15 14.91
N SER A 254 -9.48 -28.18 13.59
CA SER A 254 -10.77 -27.88 12.98
C SER A 254 -11.65 -29.13 12.88
N LYS A 255 -12.98 -28.96 13.05
CA LYS A 255 -13.95 -30.07 12.91
C LYS A 255 -14.07 -30.41 11.41
N ARG A 256 -13.74 -31.64 11.03
CA ARG A 256 -13.98 -32.20 9.69
C ARG A 256 -15.11 -33.22 9.68
N THR A 257 -15.73 -33.42 8.53
CA THR A 257 -16.91 -34.31 8.37
C THR A 257 -16.65 -35.74 8.83
N TYR A 258 -15.38 -36.16 8.85
CA TYR A 258 -14.98 -37.57 9.12
C TYR A 258 -14.10 -37.74 10.37
N ARG A 259 -13.84 -36.68 11.12
CA ARG A 259 -12.94 -36.73 12.31
C ARG A 259 -13.34 -35.66 13.31
N ASP A 260 -13.41 -36.04 14.59
CA ASP A 260 -13.50 -35.08 15.69
C ASP A 260 -12.21 -34.26 15.75
N LYS A 261 -12.33 -33.00 16.20
CA LYS A 261 -11.19 -32.11 16.37
C LYS A 261 -10.30 -32.60 17.49
N SER A 262 -8.98 -32.59 17.24
CA SER A 262 -7.98 -32.73 18.30
C SER A 262 -7.90 -31.45 19.15
N SER A 263 -7.42 -31.59 20.38
CA SER A 263 -7.05 -30.41 21.18
C SER A 263 -5.81 -29.70 20.57
N ALA A 264 -5.60 -28.46 20.96
CA ALA A 264 -4.41 -27.72 20.53
C ALA A 264 -3.11 -28.41 21.01
N GLU A 265 -3.15 -28.97 22.20
CA GLU A 265 -2.05 -29.71 22.81
C GLU A 265 -1.70 -30.96 21.99
N GLU A 266 -2.70 -31.75 21.62
CA GLU A 266 -2.54 -32.95 20.79
C GLU A 266 -1.99 -32.58 19.39
N ALA A 267 -2.47 -31.50 18.79
CA ALA A 267 -1.97 -31.03 17.51
C ALA A 267 -0.49 -30.57 17.59
N MET A 268 -0.12 -29.87 18.65
CA MET A 268 1.26 -29.46 18.90
C MET A 268 2.19 -30.65 19.14
N GLU A 269 1.71 -31.68 19.86
CA GLU A 269 2.48 -32.91 20.07
C GLU A 269 2.72 -33.65 18.74
N TYR A 270 1.66 -33.79 17.92
CA TYR A 270 1.78 -34.37 16.58
C TYR A 270 2.83 -33.63 15.73
N ILE A 271 2.81 -32.29 15.72
CA ILE A 271 3.79 -31.50 14.96
C ILE A 271 5.21 -31.75 15.46
N LYS A 272 5.42 -31.79 16.77
CA LYS A 272 6.75 -32.09 17.36
C LYS A 272 7.25 -33.48 17.02
N GLU A 273 6.39 -34.50 17.11
CA GLU A 273 6.75 -35.87 16.76
C GLU A 273 7.15 -36.04 15.29
N HIS A 274 6.65 -35.17 14.40
CA HIS A 274 6.94 -35.22 12.97
C HIS A 274 7.98 -34.16 12.53
N SER A 275 8.64 -33.49 13.47
CA SER A 275 9.80 -32.64 13.16
C SER A 275 10.95 -33.48 12.58
N GLY A 276 11.63 -32.96 11.58
CA GLY A 276 12.66 -33.68 10.81
C GLY A 276 12.10 -34.66 9.77
N ILE A 277 10.79 -34.85 9.68
CA ILE A 277 10.12 -35.72 8.69
C ILE A 277 9.17 -34.86 7.82
N LEU A 278 8.10 -34.35 8.40
CA LEU A 278 7.13 -33.50 7.71
C LEU A 278 7.52 -32.01 7.78
N PHE A 279 8.05 -31.59 8.93
CA PHE A 279 8.40 -30.22 9.27
C PHE A 279 9.89 -30.09 9.60
N ASP A 280 10.44 -28.85 9.54
CA ASP A 280 11.80 -28.59 10.01
C ASP A 280 11.89 -28.48 11.54
#